data_574b4abb722b99eb591bae4be2ae40a8
#
_entry.id   574b4abb722b99eb591bae4be2ae40a8
#
_cell.length_a   1.000
_cell.length_b   1.000
_cell.length_c   1.000
_cell.angle_alpha   90.00
_cell.angle_beta   90.00
_cell.angle_gamma   90.00
#
_symmetry.space_group_name_H-M   'P 1'
#
loop_
_entity.id
_entity.type
_entity.pdbx_description
1 polymer ?
#
loop_
_entity_poly.entity_id
_entity_poly.type
_entity_poly.pdbx_seq_one_letter_code
_entity_poly.pdbx_strand_id
1 'polypeptide(L)'
;MLSLIHQQAFESESWLSATALSWLKNPGLNPLLGTQEFPFDLLEKQAAQRLKSYPPERREALLKALEKQYTASGIDFRAAGVDLLADERSVVVTTAHQPNWLGGPSYWLHKMLSTVALARAMQAACPAYRWIPVYWMGSEDHDLEELGVCEVNGRRLEWPGPRGPYAFGRLEVPSMEDTLHLLRESLGEAPLAEHVIGLVRESYREGQSVAEATRRLAHSLLGRGGWLDQVNPLDTPLLVVDGDDVDLKSLLGSVWEDQVTHPGLAADLVEQAQKEWEQRSGSRVDFRVRDLPFFVLDGKKRVRPDQNSDLELFRSADWVNFSPGAALRPLYQESVLPGVAWLGGGAEQGYWAMLQPLFERYGVDMPLRFLRPSLTTLTKSDWLSWQAMGWKEVDLGRNGQALLDEWLNHRMRERAHPLPEWL
;
A
#
# COMPACT_ATOMS: atom_id res chain seq x y z
N MET A 1 24.70 11.80 -3.84
CA MET A 1 24.93 10.39 -3.50
C MET A 1 24.24 10.13 -2.16
N LEU A 2 23.31 9.16 -2.10
CA LEU A 2 22.67 8.75 -0.85
C LEU A 2 23.66 7.85 -0.09
N SER A 3 23.83 8.09 1.21
CA SER A 3 24.59 7.21 2.10
C SER A 3 23.69 6.69 3.21
N LEU A 4 23.87 5.43 3.57
CA LEU A 4 23.20 4.85 4.73
C LEU A 4 23.87 5.44 5.99
N ILE A 5 23.10 6.18 6.80
CA ILE A 5 23.58 6.76 8.05
C ILE A 5 23.38 5.76 9.19
N HIS A 6 22.20 5.14 9.25
CA HIS A 6 21.81 4.23 10.31
C HIS A 6 20.84 3.16 9.82
N GLN A 7 20.96 1.96 10.36
CA GLN A 7 20.01 0.87 10.19
C GLN A 7 19.68 0.28 11.55
N GLN A 8 18.39 0.14 11.86
CA GLN A 8 17.92 -0.31 13.15
C GLN A 8 16.86 -1.42 12.98
N ALA A 9 16.84 -2.37 13.90
CA ALA A 9 15.85 -3.43 13.91
C ALA A 9 14.47 -2.90 14.33
N PHE A 10 13.40 -3.40 13.71
CA PHE A 10 12.03 -2.95 13.99
C PHE A 10 11.59 -3.16 15.44
N GLU A 11 12.12 -4.17 16.13
CA GLU A 11 11.77 -4.47 17.53
C GLU A 11 12.14 -3.35 18.51
N SER A 12 13.06 -2.48 18.12
CA SER A 12 13.47 -1.32 18.92
C SER A 12 12.73 -0.03 18.57
N GLU A 13 11.88 -0.04 17.51
CA GLU A 13 11.25 1.16 17.01
C GLU A 13 10.02 1.57 17.81
N SER A 14 10.10 2.73 18.44
CA SER A 14 9.01 3.28 19.27
C SER A 14 7.82 3.85 18.47
N TRP A 15 7.96 4.01 17.17
CA TRP A 15 6.91 4.51 16.28
C TRP A 15 5.96 3.42 15.76
N LEU A 16 6.31 2.15 15.97
CA LEU A 16 5.41 1.04 15.64
C LEU A 16 4.30 0.92 16.69
N SER A 17 3.09 0.61 16.23
CA SER A 17 1.98 0.32 17.14
C SER A 17 2.26 -0.90 18.01
N ALA A 18 1.64 -0.96 19.19
CA ALA A 18 1.75 -2.13 20.08
C ALA A 18 1.36 -3.43 19.37
N THR A 19 0.38 -3.39 18.48
CA THR A 19 -0.04 -4.53 17.66
C THR A 19 1.03 -4.98 16.68
N ALA A 20 1.67 -4.04 15.96
CA ALA A 20 2.75 -4.35 15.04
C ALA A 20 3.95 -4.94 15.79
N LEU A 21 4.30 -4.39 16.94
CA LEU A 21 5.37 -4.92 17.80
C LEU A 21 5.02 -6.32 18.34
N SER A 22 3.79 -6.55 18.78
CA SER A 22 3.34 -7.88 19.23
C SER A 22 3.41 -8.91 18.11
N TRP A 23 2.99 -8.54 16.91
CA TRP A 23 3.12 -9.42 15.73
C TRP A 23 4.58 -9.72 15.40
N LEU A 24 5.46 -8.69 15.43
CA LEU A 24 6.89 -8.86 15.15
C LEU A 24 7.62 -9.70 16.20
N LYS A 25 7.20 -9.67 17.46
CA LYS A 25 7.91 -10.33 18.57
C LYS A 25 7.38 -11.72 18.94
N ASN A 26 6.22 -12.10 18.42
CA ASN A 26 5.55 -13.34 18.84
C ASN A 26 5.56 -14.39 17.71
N PRO A 27 6.36 -15.46 17.81
CA PRO A 27 6.39 -16.53 16.80
C PRO A 27 5.05 -17.21 16.58
N GLY A 28 4.17 -17.25 17.59
CA GLY A 28 2.83 -17.81 17.49
C GLY A 28 1.84 -16.93 16.68
N LEU A 29 2.19 -15.67 16.43
CA LEU A 29 1.40 -14.73 15.65
C LEU A 29 2.02 -14.46 14.27
N ASN A 30 3.35 -14.55 14.17
CA ASN A 30 4.09 -14.32 12.93
C ASN A 30 4.92 -15.58 12.59
N PRO A 31 4.51 -16.36 11.58
CA PRO A 31 5.21 -17.58 11.19
C PRO A 31 6.63 -17.32 10.64
N LEU A 32 6.97 -16.06 10.32
CA LEU A 32 8.30 -15.67 9.83
C LEU A 32 9.32 -15.48 10.97
N LEU A 33 8.87 -15.43 12.24
CA LEU A 33 9.76 -15.31 13.38
C LEU A 33 10.41 -16.64 13.73
N GLY A 34 11.66 -16.55 14.19
CA GLY A 34 12.45 -17.73 14.60
C GLY A 34 13.27 -18.34 13.46
N THR A 35 13.19 -17.81 12.24
CA THR A 35 14.12 -18.15 11.16
C THR A 35 15.38 -17.29 11.31
N GLN A 36 16.56 -17.94 11.40
CA GLN A 36 17.85 -17.21 11.40
C GLN A 36 18.19 -16.65 10.01
N GLU A 37 17.57 -17.23 8.99
CA GLU A 37 17.73 -16.87 7.58
C GLU A 37 16.39 -16.43 7.00
N PHE A 38 16.43 -15.75 5.84
CA PHE A 38 15.22 -15.37 5.14
C PHE A 38 14.40 -16.62 4.75
N PRO A 39 13.05 -16.64 4.95
CA PRO A 39 12.24 -17.87 4.91
C PRO A 39 11.87 -18.30 3.47
N PHE A 40 12.86 -18.54 2.62
CA PHE A 40 12.65 -18.97 1.24
C PHE A 40 11.81 -20.25 1.13
N ASP A 41 12.11 -21.26 1.95
CA ASP A 41 11.37 -22.54 1.97
C ASP A 41 9.89 -22.35 2.33
N LEU A 42 9.58 -21.42 3.21
CA LEU A 42 8.21 -21.12 3.61
C LEU A 42 7.44 -20.46 2.46
N LEU A 43 8.09 -19.54 1.74
CA LEU A 43 7.52 -18.91 0.55
C LEU A 43 7.32 -19.90 -0.59
N GLU A 44 8.24 -20.83 -0.79
CA GLU A 44 8.10 -21.90 -1.78
C GLU A 44 6.93 -22.83 -1.47
N LYS A 45 6.75 -23.24 -0.21
CA LYS A 45 5.59 -24.02 0.23
C LYS A 45 4.29 -23.25 0.04
N GLN A 46 4.28 -21.96 0.36
CA GLN A 46 3.10 -21.10 0.15
C GLN A 46 2.78 -20.97 -1.35
N ALA A 47 3.79 -20.87 -2.22
CA ALA A 47 3.60 -20.83 -3.67
C ALA A 47 2.96 -22.13 -4.19
N ALA A 48 3.48 -23.29 -3.79
CA ALA A 48 2.90 -24.58 -4.14
C ALA A 48 1.45 -24.72 -3.68
N GLN A 49 1.14 -24.33 -2.44
CA GLN A 49 -0.21 -24.36 -1.89
C GLN A 49 -1.14 -23.42 -2.69
N ARG A 50 -0.69 -22.20 -2.93
CA ARG A 50 -1.47 -21.17 -3.63
C ARG A 50 -1.83 -21.58 -5.05
N LEU A 51 -0.88 -22.10 -5.81
CA LEU A 51 -1.13 -22.55 -7.19
C LEU A 51 -2.09 -23.74 -7.25
N LYS A 52 -2.08 -24.60 -6.24
CA LYS A 52 -3.04 -25.73 -6.13
C LYS A 52 -4.48 -25.26 -5.87
N SER A 53 -4.65 -24.17 -5.11
CA SER A 53 -5.96 -23.63 -4.72
C SER A 53 -6.47 -22.54 -5.67
N TYR A 54 -5.62 -21.96 -6.53
CA TYR A 54 -5.96 -20.82 -7.38
C TYR A 54 -6.65 -21.28 -8.68
N PRO A 55 -7.93 -20.91 -8.89
CA PRO A 55 -8.69 -21.36 -10.05
C PRO A 55 -8.17 -20.76 -11.37
N PRO A 56 -8.05 -21.58 -12.46
CA PRO A 56 -7.60 -21.07 -13.77
C PRO A 56 -8.45 -19.92 -14.31
N GLU A 57 -9.76 -19.96 -14.13
CA GLU A 57 -10.71 -18.93 -14.57
C GLU A 57 -10.43 -17.55 -13.94
N ARG A 58 -9.88 -17.51 -12.72
CA ARG A 58 -9.46 -16.26 -12.10
C ARG A 58 -8.23 -15.68 -12.76
N ARG A 59 -7.32 -16.54 -13.24
CA ARG A 59 -6.14 -16.11 -13.99
C ARG A 59 -6.54 -15.51 -15.34
N GLU A 60 -7.48 -16.15 -16.04
CA GLU A 60 -8.01 -15.62 -17.30
C GLU A 60 -8.71 -14.27 -17.12
N ALA A 61 -9.54 -14.12 -16.09
CA ALA A 61 -10.18 -12.87 -15.77
C ALA A 61 -9.18 -11.76 -15.41
N LEU A 62 -8.13 -12.09 -14.65
CA LEU A 62 -7.05 -11.16 -14.30
C LEU A 62 -6.31 -10.69 -15.56
N LEU A 63 -5.93 -11.59 -16.45
CA LEU A 63 -5.25 -11.26 -17.71
C LEU A 63 -6.10 -10.34 -18.58
N LYS A 64 -7.37 -10.67 -18.76
CA LYS A 64 -8.33 -9.85 -19.53
C LYS A 64 -8.50 -8.45 -18.95
N ALA A 65 -8.64 -8.36 -17.62
CA ALA A 65 -8.76 -7.07 -16.93
C ALA A 65 -7.48 -6.23 -17.11
N LEU A 66 -6.30 -6.83 -16.95
CA LEU A 66 -5.03 -6.14 -17.12
C LEU A 66 -4.79 -5.69 -18.56
N GLU A 67 -5.11 -6.51 -19.58
CA GLU A 67 -5.05 -6.10 -20.98
C GLU A 67 -5.86 -4.82 -21.22
N LYS A 68 -7.10 -4.80 -20.73
CA LYS A 68 -7.99 -3.63 -20.80
C LYS A 68 -7.41 -2.41 -20.07
N GLN A 69 -6.94 -2.61 -18.83
CA GLN A 69 -6.42 -1.54 -17.98
C GLN A 69 -5.13 -0.92 -18.55
N TYR A 70 -4.21 -1.73 -19.08
CA TYR A 70 -2.97 -1.25 -19.68
C TYR A 70 -3.22 -0.55 -21.01
N THR A 71 -4.09 -1.11 -21.85
CA THR A 71 -4.50 -0.49 -23.11
C THR A 71 -5.15 0.87 -22.89
N ALA A 72 -6.07 1.00 -21.92
CA ALA A 72 -6.67 2.28 -21.53
C ALA A 72 -5.64 3.31 -21.07
N SER A 73 -4.57 2.86 -20.41
CA SER A 73 -3.46 3.72 -20.02
C SER A 73 -2.49 4.04 -21.17
N GLY A 74 -2.71 3.51 -22.36
CA GLY A 74 -1.82 3.69 -23.53
C GLY A 74 -0.49 2.94 -23.40
N ILE A 75 -0.46 1.86 -22.62
CA ILE A 75 0.70 1.00 -22.40
C ILE A 75 0.42 -0.34 -23.10
N ASP A 76 1.33 -0.80 -23.95
CA ASP A 76 1.23 -2.13 -24.54
C ASP A 76 1.38 -3.20 -23.44
N PHE A 77 0.35 -4.01 -23.23
CA PHE A 77 0.27 -4.95 -22.12
C PHE A 77 1.30 -6.10 -22.24
N ARG A 78 1.64 -6.51 -23.46
CA ARG A 78 2.67 -7.54 -23.69
C ARG A 78 4.06 -6.97 -23.45
N ALA A 79 4.32 -5.80 -24.01
CA ALA A 79 5.57 -5.09 -23.75
C ALA A 79 5.76 -4.82 -22.25
N ALA A 80 4.69 -4.56 -21.51
CA ALA A 80 4.72 -4.39 -20.06
C ALA A 80 4.98 -5.69 -19.28
N GLY A 81 4.82 -6.86 -19.90
CA GLY A 81 5.03 -8.16 -19.27
C GLY A 81 3.80 -8.71 -18.55
N VAL A 82 2.60 -8.23 -18.87
CA VAL A 82 1.34 -8.78 -18.32
C VAL A 82 1.16 -10.26 -18.71
N ASP A 83 1.61 -10.65 -19.89
CA ASP A 83 1.60 -12.02 -20.37
C ASP A 83 2.39 -13.00 -19.49
N LEU A 84 3.31 -12.52 -18.68
CA LEU A 84 4.02 -13.35 -17.68
C LEU A 84 3.06 -14.01 -16.69
N LEU A 85 1.91 -13.38 -16.40
CA LEU A 85 0.88 -13.96 -15.53
C LEU A 85 0.14 -15.15 -16.18
N ALA A 86 0.26 -15.37 -17.48
CA ALA A 86 -0.33 -16.52 -18.17
C ALA A 86 0.38 -17.83 -17.83
N ASP A 87 1.66 -17.79 -17.43
CA ASP A 87 2.39 -18.99 -16.98
C ASP A 87 1.72 -19.54 -15.70
N GLU A 88 1.34 -20.82 -15.72
CA GLU A 88 0.69 -21.49 -14.59
C GLU A 88 1.56 -21.49 -13.31
N ARG A 89 2.90 -21.35 -13.47
CA ARG A 89 3.85 -21.25 -12.35
C ARG A 89 3.97 -19.82 -11.81
N SER A 90 3.23 -18.85 -12.36
CA SER A 90 3.29 -17.47 -11.91
C SER A 90 2.57 -17.29 -10.60
N VAL A 91 3.30 -16.74 -9.63
CA VAL A 91 2.83 -16.31 -8.31
C VAL A 91 3.16 -14.84 -8.07
N VAL A 92 2.46 -14.20 -7.16
CA VAL A 92 2.52 -12.76 -6.98
C VAL A 92 3.06 -12.39 -5.60
N VAL A 93 3.99 -11.44 -5.60
CA VAL A 93 4.39 -10.66 -4.43
C VAL A 93 3.69 -9.32 -4.51
N THR A 94 2.87 -8.99 -3.52
CA THR A 94 1.93 -7.88 -3.62
C THR A 94 2.21 -6.80 -2.59
N THR A 95 1.98 -5.56 -2.97
CA THR A 95 1.70 -4.46 -2.05
C THR A 95 0.45 -3.73 -2.49
N ALA A 96 -0.25 -3.07 -1.57
CA ALA A 96 -1.45 -2.32 -1.87
C ALA A 96 -1.32 -0.86 -1.41
N HIS A 97 -1.83 0.04 -2.23
CA HIS A 97 -1.98 1.45 -1.89
C HIS A 97 -3.05 2.11 -2.76
N GLN A 98 -3.56 3.24 -2.31
CA GLN A 98 -4.44 4.09 -3.10
C GLN A 98 -3.62 4.87 -4.17
N PRO A 99 -4.26 5.39 -5.23
CA PRO A 99 -3.63 6.38 -6.08
C PRO A 99 -3.49 7.69 -5.30
N ASN A 100 -2.28 8.20 -5.18
CA ASN A 100 -2.01 9.48 -4.54
C ASN A 100 -1.64 10.53 -5.60
N TRP A 101 -2.04 11.77 -5.37
CA TRP A 101 -1.67 12.88 -6.23
C TRP A 101 -0.16 12.95 -6.41
N LEU A 102 0.31 12.94 -7.64
CA LEU A 102 1.75 12.97 -8.04
C LEU A 102 2.62 11.88 -7.39
N GLY A 103 2.03 10.75 -6.98
CA GLY A 103 2.73 9.69 -6.26
C GLY A 103 2.80 9.89 -4.74
N GLY A 104 2.25 11.01 -4.22
CA GLY A 104 2.03 11.27 -2.79
C GLY A 104 3.25 11.08 -1.90
N PRO A 105 3.07 10.49 -0.72
CA PRO A 105 4.16 10.30 0.23
C PRO A 105 5.17 9.26 -0.27
N SER A 106 6.45 9.45 0.06
CA SER A 106 7.56 8.60 -0.39
C SER A 106 7.37 7.11 -0.11
N TYR A 107 6.59 6.74 0.92
CA TYR A 107 6.35 5.33 1.23
C TYR A 107 5.50 4.61 0.15
N TRP A 108 4.76 5.31 -0.70
CA TRP A 108 4.14 4.74 -1.90
C TRP A 108 5.19 4.10 -2.82
N LEU A 109 6.27 4.83 -3.10
CA LEU A 109 7.39 4.31 -3.89
C LEU A 109 8.14 3.20 -3.14
N HIS A 110 8.39 3.38 -1.83
CA HIS A 110 9.10 2.39 -1.02
C HIS A 110 8.37 1.05 -0.94
N LYS A 111 7.03 1.06 -0.85
CA LYS A 111 6.23 -0.18 -0.92
C LYS A 111 6.49 -0.94 -2.22
N MET A 112 6.41 -0.27 -3.35
CA MET A 112 6.62 -0.89 -4.67
C MET A 112 8.07 -1.38 -4.85
N LEU A 113 9.07 -0.58 -4.47
CA LEU A 113 10.48 -0.97 -4.53
C LEU A 113 10.77 -2.21 -3.69
N SER A 114 10.20 -2.28 -2.48
CA SER A 114 10.36 -3.45 -1.60
C SER A 114 9.69 -4.70 -2.19
N THR A 115 8.56 -4.53 -2.86
CA THR A 115 7.85 -5.62 -3.56
C THR A 115 8.68 -6.16 -4.72
N VAL A 116 9.27 -5.27 -5.54
CA VAL A 116 10.20 -5.65 -6.62
C VAL A 116 11.43 -6.36 -6.05
N ALA A 117 12.02 -5.82 -4.97
CA ALA A 117 13.20 -6.42 -4.35
C ALA A 117 12.92 -7.82 -3.82
N LEU A 118 11.78 -8.04 -3.16
CA LEU A 118 11.39 -9.37 -2.67
C LEU A 118 11.13 -10.35 -3.83
N ALA A 119 10.40 -9.92 -4.86
CA ALA A 119 10.15 -10.77 -6.03
C ALA A 119 11.46 -11.20 -6.72
N ARG A 120 12.43 -10.30 -6.85
CA ARG A 120 13.77 -10.61 -7.39
C ARG A 120 14.53 -11.61 -6.51
N ALA A 121 14.52 -11.40 -5.21
CA ALA A 121 15.17 -12.32 -4.27
C ALA A 121 14.56 -13.73 -4.36
N MET A 122 13.22 -13.80 -4.45
CA MET A 122 12.51 -15.07 -4.62
C MET A 122 12.77 -15.71 -6.00
N GLN A 123 12.83 -14.92 -7.08
CA GLN A 123 13.14 -15.45 -8.40
C GLN A 123 14.53 -16.10 -8.45
N ALA A 124 15.50 -15.51 -7.74
CA ALA A 124 16.85 -16.06 -7.64
C ALA A 124 16.91 -17.33 -6.75
N ALA A 125 16.16 -17.35 -5.64
CA ALA A 125 16.18 -18.46 -4.68
C ALA A 125 15.30 -19.65 -5.12
N CYS A 126 14.14 -19.37 -5.74
CA CYS A 126 13.14 -20.38 -6.11
C CYS A 126 12.73 -20.24 -7.58
N PRO A 127 13.63 -20.55 -8.54
CA PRO A 127 13.39 -20.35 -9.99
C PRO A 127 12.35 -21.30 -10.57
N ALA A 128 11.85 -22.27 -9.80
CA ALA A 128 10.77 -23.17 -10.21
C ALA A 128 9.45 -22.41 -10.46
N TYR A 129 9.27 -21.28 -9.82
CA TYR A 129 8.13 -20.37 -9.97
C TYR A 129 8.55 -19.11 -10.68
N ARG A 130 7.55 -18.36 -11.18
CA ARG A 130 7.74 -17.02 -11.71
C ARG A 130 7.16 -16.01 -10.70
N TRP A 131 8.03 -15.24 -10.07
CA TRP A 131 7.68 -14.31 -9.01
C TRP A 131 7.43 -12.92 -9.59
N ILE A 132 6.16 -12.50 -9.63
CA ILE A 132 5.75 -11.26 -10.27
C ILE A 132 5.41 -10.23 -9.18
N PRO A 133 6.11 -9.07 -9.13
CA PRO A 133 5.75 -8.00 -8.23
C PRO A 133 4.50 -7.27 -8.73
N VAL A 134 3.53 -7.07 -7.84
CA VAL A 134 2.27 -6.39 -8.15
C VAL A 134 1.98 -5.27 -7.17
N TYR A 135 1.65 -4.11 -7.72
CA TYR A 135 1.00 -3.04 -7.00
C TYR A 135 -0.52 -3.15 -7.20
N TRP A 136 -1.24 -3.49 -6.13
CA TRP A 136 -2.69 -3.43 -6.09
C TRP A 136 -3.11 -2.00 -5.80
N MET A 137 -3.73 -1.34 -6.76
CA MET A 137 -4.19 0.03 -6.66
C MET A 137 -5.64 0.06 -6.16
N GLY A 138 -5.86 0.61 -4.98
CA GLY A 138 -7.19 0.84 -4.40
C GLY A 138 -7.78 2.16 -4.91
N SER A 139 -8.12 2.21 -6.19
CA SER A 139 -8.51 3.45 -6.89
C SER A 139 -9.88 4.00 -6.47
N GLU A 140 -10.68 3.19 -5.77
CA GLU A 140 -12.02 3.55 -5.30
C GLU A 140 -12.02 4.41 -4.04
N ASP A 141 -10.88 4.61 -3.38
CA ASP A 141 -10.82 5.40 -2.16
C ASP A 141 -11.16 6.87 -2.40
N HIS A 142 -11.83 7.48 -1.42
CA HIS A 142 -12.43 8.82 -1.54
C HIS A 142 -11.93 9.82 -0.49
N ASP A 143 -10.90 9.45 0.27
CA ASP A 143 -10.28 10.35 1.24
C ASP A 143 -9.37 11.36 0.55
N LEU A 144 -9.97 12.38 -0.02
CA LEU A 144 -9.26 13.39 -0.80
C LEU A 144 -8.29 14.23 0.08
N GLU A 145 -8.53 14.33 1.38
CA GLU A 145 -7.62 15.04 2.29
C GLU A 145 -6.27 14.35 2.37
N GLU A 146 -6.27 13.01 2.35
CA GLU A 146 -5.06 12.18 2.30
C GLU A 146 -4.53 12.05 0.86
N LEU A 147 -5.38 11.69 -0.08
CA LEU A 147 -4.97 11.28 -1.43
C LEU A 147 -4.62 12.46 -2.34
N GLY A 148 -5.24 13.60 -2.12
CA GLY A 148 -5.13 14.78 -2.98
C GLY A 148 -3.92 15.68 -2.70
N VAL A 149 -2.89 15.17 -2.01
CA VAL A 149 -1.76 16.00 -1.57
C VAL A 149 -0.44 15.31 -1.86
N CYS A 150 0.50 16.09 -2.38
CA CYS A 150 1.90 15.73 -2.48
C CYS A 150 2.76 16.85 -1.87
N GLU A 151 3.74 16.50 -1.07
CA GLU A 151 4.67 17.45 -0.48
C GLU A 151 6.05 17.32 -1.13
N VAL A 152 6.56 18.42 -1.64
CA VAL A 152 7.87 18.49 -2.31
C VAL A 152 8.69 19.63 -1.70
N ASN A 153 9.80 19.31 -1.04
CA ASN A 153 10.69 20.27 -0.37
C ASN A 153 9.95 21.25 0.57
N GLY A 154 9.00 20.72 1.37
CA GLY A 154 8.19 21.50 2.29
C GLY A 154 7.04 22.29 1.64
N ARG A 155 6.88 22.21 0.33
CA ARG A 155 5.74 22.81 -0.38
C ARG A 155 4.66 21.78 -0.64
N ARG A 156 3.43 22.11 -0.24
CA ARG A 156 2.25 21.29 -0.42
C ARG A 156 1.62 21.57 -1.78
N LEU A 157 1.55 20.56 -2.63
CA LEU A 157 0.89 20.55 -3.93
C LEU A 157 -0.45 19.81 -3.80
N GLU A 158 -1.55 20.55 -3.92
CA GLU A 158 -2.89 20.00 -3.73
C GLU A 158 -3.55 19.65 -5.06
N TRP A 159 -4.45 18.67 -5.03
CA TRP A 159 -5.32 18.33 -6.13
C TRP A 159 -6.19 19.53 -6.54
N PRO A 160 -6.11 20.00 -7.80
CA PRO A 160 -6.85 21.18 -8.23
C PRO A 160 -8.25 20.87 -8.74
N GLY A 161 -8.63 19.58 -8.80
CA GLY A 161 -9.93 19.15 -9.34
C GLY A 161 -11.07 19.15 -8.33
N PRO A 162 -12.21 18.50 -8.66
CA PRO A 162 -13.41 18.51 -7.82
C PRO A 162 -13.14 17.85 -6.46
N ARG A 163 -13.81 18.38 -5.42
CA ARG A 163 -13.79 17.88 -4.05
C ARG A 163 -15.13 17.24 -3.70
N GLY A 164 -15.11 16.16 -2.93
CA GLY A 164 -16.29 15.43 -2.49
C GLY A 164 -16.00 13.95 -2.25
N PRO A 165 -17.02 13.15 -1.94
CA PRO A 165 -16.84 11.72 -1.69
C PRO A 165 -16.72 10.95 -3.00
N TYR A 166 -15.77 11.36 -3.83
CA TYR A 166 -15.50 10.73 -5.12
C TYR A 166 -14.43 9.67 -5.00
N ALA A 167 -14.60 8.53 -5.65
CA ALA A 167 -13.54 7.56 -5.90
C ALA A 167 -12.40 8.26 -6.65
N PHE A 168 -11.29 8.53 -5.97
CA PHE A 168 -10.24 9.41 -6.47
C PHE A 168 -9.67 8.93 -7.80
N GLY A 169 -9.50 7.62 -7.96
CA GLY A 169 -9.04 7.02 -9.21
C GLY A 169 -9.95 7.27 -10.42
N ARG A 170 -11.25 7.50 -10.20
CA ARG A 170 -12.24 7.79 -11.26
C ARG A 170 -12.29 9.26 -11.65
N LEU A 171 -11.63 10.15 -10.93
CA LEU A 171 -11.58 11.56 -11.28
C LEU A 171 -10.71 11.76 -12.52
N GLU A 172 -11.12 12.71 -13.36
CA GLU A 172 -10.34 13.12 -14.52
C GLU A 172 -9.25 14.09 -14.12
N VAL A 173 -8.03 13.84 -14.61
CA VAL A 173 -6.89 14.72 -14.45
C VAL A 173 -7.21 16.07 -15.08
N PRO A 174 -7.17 17.19 -14.33
CA PRO A 174 -7.39 18.51 -14.86
C PRO A 174 -6.15 19.01 -15.63
N SER A 175 -6.20 20.25 -16.14
CA SER A 175 -5.01 20.88 -16.69
C SER A 175 -3.84 20.84 -15.70
N MET A 176 -2.67 20.46 -16.19
CA MET A 176 -1.45 20.28 -15.37
C MET A 176 -0.54 21.50 -15.38
N GLU A 177 -0.86 22.56 -16.09
CA GLU A 177 0.04 23.71 -16.28
C GLU A 177 0.49 24.34 -14.97
N ASP A 178 -0.46 24.72 -14.11
CA ASP A 178 -0.16 25.32 -12.80
C ASP A 178 0.57 24.34 -11.89
N THR A 179 0.12 23.07 -11.88
CA THR A 179 0.76 22.02 -11.07
C THR A 179 2.21 21.78 -11.48
N LEU A 180 2.50 21.72 -12.78
CA LEU A 180 3.86 21.54 -13.29
C LEU A 180 4.74 22.76 -13.03
N HIS A 181 4.16 23.97 -13.07
CA HIS A 181 4.85 25.19 -12.69
C HIS A 181 5.25 25.16 -11.21
N LEU A 182 4.31 24.87 -10.31
CA LEU A 182 4.54 24.75 -8.88
C LEU A 182 5.53 23.64 -8.54
N LEU A 183 5.46 22.51 -9.24
CA LEU A 183 6.42 21.40 -9.09
C LEU A 183 7.84 21.84 -9.47
N ARG A 184 7.98 22.56 -10.60
CA ARG A 184 9.27 23.08 -11.04
C ARG A 184 9.87 24.04 -10.02
N GLU A 185 9.09 24.97 -9.50
CA GLU A 185 9.53 25.88 -8.44
C GLU A 185 9.95 25.11 -7.17
N SER A 186 9.22 24.05 -6.82
CA SER A 186 9.51 23.26 -5.61
C SER A 186 10.78 22.42 -5.76
N LEU A 187 11.05 21.89 -6.95
CA LEU A 187 12.25 21.09 -7.24
C LEU A 187 13.49 21.97 -7.44
N GLY A 188 13.32 23.23 -7.88
CA GLY A 188 14.41 24.16 -8.14
C GLY A 188 15.44 23.59 -9.12
N GLU A 189 16.72 23.76 -8.81
CA GLU A 189 17.86 23.30 -9.62
C GLU A 189 18.32 21.86 -9.27
N ALA A 190 17.42 21.02 -8.70
CA ALA A 190 17.78 19.64 -8.39
C ALA A 190 18.20 18.89 -9.69
N PRO A 191 19.25 18.06 -9.66
CA PRO A 191 19.81 17.42 -10.87
C PRO A 191 18.81 16.62 -11.71
N LEU A 192 17.73 16.09 -11.10
CA LEU A 192 16.71 15.31 -11.78
C LEU A 192 15.38 16.08 -11.93
N ALA A 193 15.34 17.38 -11.65
CA ALA A 193 14.09 18.16 -11.67
C ALA A 193 13.34 18.02 -13.00
N GLU A 194 13.99 18.28 -14.12
CA GLU A 194 13.37 18.19 -15.45
C GLU A 194 12.94 16.74 -15.80
N HIS A 195 13.67 15.73 -15.34
CA HIS A 195 13.28 14.34 -15.51
C HIS A 195 11.98 14.02 -14.73
N VAL A 196 11.89 14.44 -13.47
CA VAL A 196 10.68 14.25 -12.65
C VAL A 196 9.48 14.99 -13.25
N ILE A 197 9.68 16.23 -13.70
CA ILE A 197 8.64 17.03 -14.38
C ILE A 197 8.16 16.32 -15.66
N GLY A 198 9.09 15.78 -16.43
CA GLY A 198 8.78 14.99 -17.63
C GLY A 198 7.94 13.75 -17.30
N LEU A 199 8.33 12.96 -16.31
CA LEU A 199 7.58 11.79 -15.85
C LEU A 199 6.15 12.14 -15.40
N VAL A 200 5.99 13.23 -14.64
CA VAL A 200 4.67 13.70 -14.21
C VAL A 200 3.83 14.14 -15.40
N ARG A 201 4.37 14.94 -16.31
CA ARG A 201 3.67 15.43 -17.51
C ARG A 201 3.22 14.29 -18.40
N GLU A 202 4.04 13.29 -18.62
CA GLU A 202 3.73 12.12 -19.45
C GLU A 202 2.70 11.19 -18.79
N SER A 203 2.70 11.13 -17.47
CA SER A 203 1.81 10.26 -16.71
C SER A 203 0.43 10.88 -16.48
N TYR A 204 0.38 12.14 -16.08
CA TYR A 204 -0.86 12.87 -15.77
C TYR A 204 -1.33 13.67 -16.98
N ARG A 205 -2.05 13.02 -17.89
CA ARG A 205 -2.61 13.64 -19.11
C ARG A 205 -4.01 14.13 -18.84
N GLU A 206 -4.30 15.36 -19.21
CA GLU A 206 -5.62 15.98 -19.06
C GLU A 206 -6.73 15.11 -19.65
N GLY A 207 -7.87 15.01 -18.93
CA GLY A 207 -9.04 14.25 -19.33
C GLY A 207 -8.94 12.72 -19.12
N GLN A 208 -7.77 12.18 -18.75
CA GLN A 208 -7.65 10.79 -18.37
C GLN A 208 -7.90 10.60 -16.87
N SER A 209 -8.24 9.38 -16.45
CA SER A 209 -8.48 9.11 -15.03
C SER A 209 -7.19 9.17 -14.20
N VAL A 210 -7.32 9.52 -12.92
CA VAL A 210 -6.20 9.46 -11.96
C VAL A 210 -5.64 8.04 -11.83
N ALA A 211 -6.49 7.01 -11.96
CA ALA A 211 -6.03 5.61 -11.94
C ALA A 211 -5.11 5.30 -13.13
N GLU A 212 -5.46 5.74 -14.35
CA GLU A 212 -4.60 5.60 -15.53
C GLU A 212 -3.30 6.39 -15.38
N ALA A 213 -3.37 7.62 -14.85
CA ALA A 213 -2.19 8.44 -14.58
C ALA A 213 -1.25 7.77 -13.58
N THR A 214 -1.80 7.25 -12.49
CA THR A 214 -1.03 6.54 -11.45
C THR A 214 -0.37 5.27 -12.00
N ARG A 215 -1.10 4.50 -12.84
CA ARG A 215 -0.52 3.31 -13.51
C ARG A 215 0.64 3.70 -14.41
N ARG A 216 0.51 4.76 -15.22
CA ARG A 216 1.61 5.26 -16.07
C ARG A 216 2.81 5.68 -15.25
N LEU A 217 2.60 6.43 -14.16
CA LEU A 217 3.70 6.86 -13.29
C LEU A 217 4.42 5.65 -12.68
N ALA A 218 3.68 4.69 -12.10
CA ALA A 218 4.26 3.49 -11.52
C ALA A 218 5.01 2.63 -12.57
N HIS A 219 4.43 2.49 -13.77
CA HIS A 219 5.06 1.77 -14.89
C HIS A 219 6.32 2.49 -15.38
N SER A 220 6.29 3.80 -15.55
CA SER A 220 7.47 4.59 -15.96
C SER A 220 8.61 4.55 -14.95
N LEU A 221 8.31 4.32 -13.67
CA LEU A 221 9.32 4.18 -12.63
C LEU A 221 9.84 2.74 -12.52
N LEU A 222 8.96 1.74 -12.47
CA LEU A 222 9.26 0.38 -12.01
C LEU A 222 8.76 -0.73 -12.96
N GLY A 223 8.08 -0.38 -14.04
CA GLY A 223 7.66 -1.31 -15.09
C GLY A 223 8.80 -1.65 -16.04
N ARG A 224 8.53 -2.53 -17.00
CA ARG A 224 9.48 -2.88 -18.08
C ARG A 224 9.75 -1.66 -18.97
N GLY A 225 11.03 -1.39 -19.21
CA GLY A 225 11.47 -0.17 -19.90
C GLY A 225 11.40 1.10 -19.06
N GLY A 226 10.90 1.02 -17.83
CA GLY A 226 10.88 2.14 -16.88
C GLY A 226 12.27 2.51 -16.34
N TRP A 227 12.30 3.54 -15.52
CA TRP A 227 13.57 4.09 -15.01
C TRP A 227 14.42 3.05 -14.25
N LEU A 228 13.80 2.24 -13.37
CA LEU A 228 14.55 1.22 -12.63
C LEU A 228 15.06 0.12 -13.55
N ASP A 229 14.26 -0.33 -14.52
CA ASP A 229 14.64 -1.36 -15.48
C ASP A 229 15.83 -0.94 -16.35
N GLN A 230 15.91 0.36 -16.72
CA GLN A 230 17.03 0.91 -17.48
C GLN A 230 18.35 0.92 -16.70
N VAL A 231 18.29 1.14 -15.38
CA VAL A 231 19.51 1.20 -14.52
C VAL A 231 19.86 -0.13 -13.89
N ASN A 232 18.89 -1.03 -13.77
CA ASN A 232 19.03 -2.36 -13.17
C ASN A 232 17.96 -3.31 -13.74
N PRO A 233 18.24 -3.96 -14.87
CA PRO A 233 17.28 -4.77 -15.62
C PRO A 233 16.47 -5.73 -14.74
N LEU A 234 15.16 -5.79 -15.00
CA LEU A 234 14.18 -6.56 -14.25
C LEU A 234 13.76 -7.78 -15.06
N ASP A 235 13.96 -8.98 -14.51
CA ASP A 235 13.41 -10.23 -15.12
C ASP A 235 11.89 -10.22 -15.06
N THR A 236 11.35 -9.68 -13.94
CA THR A 236 9.92 -9.51 -13.73
C THR A 236 9.63 -8.05 -13.35
N PRO A 237 9.02 -7.28 -14.25
CA PRO A 237 8.67 -5.87 -14.01
C PRO A 237 7.50 -5.75 -13.03
N LEU A 238 7.38 -4.60 -12.36
CA LEU A 238 6.21 -4.30 -11.55
C LEU A 238 4.97 -4.19 -12.44
N LEU A 239 3.92 -4.94 -12.08
CA LEU A 239 2.60 -4.79 -12.68
C LEU A 239 1.67 -3.99 -11.74
N VAL A 240 0.75 -3.23 -12.32
CA VAL A 240 -0.25 -2.45 -11.60
C VAL A 240 -1.64 -3.00 -11.89
N VAL A 241 -2.32 -3.48 -10.86
CA VAL A 241 -3.71 -3.97 -10.93
C VAL A 241 -4.62 -2.95 -10.28
N ASP A 242 -5.58 -2.44 -11.01
CA ASP A 242 -6.63 -1.59 -10.47
C ASP A 242 -7.78 -2.47 -9.94
N GLY A 243 -8.09 -2.31 -8.65
CA GLY A 243 -9.20 -3.03 -8.03
C GLY A 243 -10.57 -2.55 -8.49
N ASP A 244 -10.70 -1.33 -9.04
CA ASP A 244 -11.95 -0.81 -9.58
C ASP A 244 -12.20 -1.31 -11.02
N ASP A 245 -12.30 -2.62 -11.15
CA ASP A 245 -12.55 -3.28 -12.42
C ASP A 245 -13.78 -4.19 -12.34
N VAL A 246 -14.67 -4.05 -13.29
CA VAL A 246 -15.96 -4.75 -13.31
C VAL A 246 -15.81 -6.27 -13.44
N ASP A 247 -14.88 -6.72 -14.28
CA ASP A 247 -14.63 -8.14 -14.50
C ASP A 247 -14.02 -8.79 -13.25
N LEU A 248 -13.14 -8.07 -12.54
CA LEU A 248 -12.55 -8.54 -11.28
C LEU A 248 -13.55 -8.55 -10.11
N LYS A 249 -14.38 -7.52 -9.98
CA LYS A 249 -15.41 -7.44 -8.93
C LYS A 249 -16.46 -8.56 -9.05
N SER A 250 -16.77 -8.97 -10.28
CA SER A 250 -17.72 -10.05 -10.53
C SER A 250 -17.26 -11.39 -9.95
N LEU A 251 -15.95 -11.61 -9.79
CA LEU A 251 -15.37 -12.81 -9.17
C LEU A 251 -15.76 -12.97 -7.69
N LEU A 252 -16.23 -11.90 -7.05
CA LEU A 252 -16.64 -11.89 -5.65
C LEU A 252 -18.17 -11.91 -5.47
N GLY A 253 -18.95 -12.24 -6.49
CA GLY A 253 -20.40 -12.22 -6.42
C GLY A 253 -20.95 -12.93 -5.18
N SER A 254 -20.47 -14.12 -4.86
CA SER A 254 -20.88 -14.88 -3.67
C SER A 254 -20.48 -14.21 -2.34
N VAL A 255 -19.36 -13.49 -2.30
CA VAL A 255 -18.94 -12.74 -1.11
C VAL A 255 -19.87 -11.54 -0.91
N TRP A 256 -20.17 -10.79 -1.97
CA TRP A 256 -21.10 -9.64 -1.91
C TRP A 256 -22.49 -10.08 -1.46
N GLU A 257 -23.03 -11.13 -2.07
CA GLU A 257 -24.33 -11.71 -1.70
C GLU A 257 -24.37 -12.13 -0.23
N ASP A 258 -23.33 -12.80 0.27
CA ASP A 258 -23.24 -13.23 1.65
C ASP A 258 -23.21 -12.05 2.62
N GLN A 259 -22.48 -10.99 2.33
CA GLN A 259 -22.43 -9.77 3.16
C GLN A 259 -23.76 -8.99 3.17
N VAL A 260 -24.49 -9.00 2.06
CA VAL A 260 -25.82 -8.35 1.98
C VAL A 260 -26.88 -9.21 2.70
N THR A 261 -26.78 -10.53 2.58
CA THR A 261 -27.74 -11.47 3.18
C THR A 261 -27.55 -11.61 4.69
N HIS A 262 -26.30 -11.48 5.16
CA HIS A 262 -25.92 -11.59 6.56
C HIS A 262 -25.16 -10.34 7.03
N PRO A 263 -25.84 -9.19 7.21
CA PRO A 263 -25.23 -7.99 7.76
C PRO A 263 -24.58 -8.28 9.12
N GLY A 264 -23.39 -7.77 9.35
CA GLY A 264 -22.62 -8.03 10.58
C GLY A 264 -21.66 -9.22 10.52
N LEU A 265 -21.82 -10.14 9.56
CA LEU A 265 -20.99 -11.34 9.47
C LEU A 265 -19.49 -11.06 9.53
N ALA A 266 -18.99 -10.11 8.73
CA ALA A 266 -17.58 -9.76 8.73
C ALA A 266 -17.15 -9.08 10.05
N ALA A 267 -18.04 -8.30 10.66
CA ALA A 267 -17.79 -7.65 11.94
C ALA A 267 -17.62 -8.70 13.06
N ASP A 268 -18.51 -9.69 13.12
CA ASP A 268 -18.48 -10.75 14.11
C ASP A 268 -17.22 -11.61 14.01
N LEU A 269 -16.84 -12.00 12.78
CA LEU A 269 -15.62 -12.78 12.54
C LEU A 269 -14.34 -12.01 12.93
N VAL A 270 -14.30 -10.72 12.63
CA VAL A 270 -13.17 -9.87 13.02
C VAL A 270 -13.14 -9.64 14.52
N GLU A 271 -14.29 -9.42 15.18
CA GLU A 271 -14.35 -9.26 16.63
C GLU A 271 -13.90 -10.52 17.37
N GLN A 272 -14.26 -11.69 16.86
CA GLN A 272 -13.77 -12.96 17.40
C GLN A 272 -12.25 -13.05 17.28
N ALA A 273 -11.67 -12.75 16.10
CA ALA A 273 -10.24 -12.76 15.91
C ALA A 273 -9.52 -11.76 16.82
N GLN A 274 -10.11 -10.58 17.07
CA GLN A 274 -9.56 -9.59 17.99
C GLN A 274 -9.53 -10.10 19.43
N LYS A 275 -10.57 -10.78 19.89
CA LYS A 275 -10.63 -11.40 21.23
C LYS A 275 -9.56 -12.49 21.40
N GLU A 276 -9.40 -13.35 20.40
CA GLU A 276 -8.38 -14.40 20.39
C GLU A 276 -6.97 -13.81 20.35
N TRP A 277 -6.75 -12.75 19.56
CA TRP A 277 -5.50 -12.03 19.50
C TRP A 277 -5.14 -11.39 20.85
N GLU A 278 -6.08 -10.70 21.48
CA GLU A 278 -5.88 -10.05 22.78
C GLU A 278 -5.51 -11.07 23.87
N GLN A 279 -6.18 -12.22 23.88
CA GLN A 279 -5.87 -13.33 24.80
C GLN A 279 -4.44 -13.88 24.62
N ARG A 280 -3.97 -13.96 23.37
CA ARG A 280 -2.66 -14.55 23.03
C ARG A 280 -1.51 -13.56 23.15
N SER A 281 -1.74 -12.30 22.84
CA SER A 281 -0.69 -11.26 22.72
C SER A 281 -0.67 -10.27 23.88
N GLY A 282 -1.75 -10.17 24.66
CA GLY A 282 -1.94 -9.11 25.66
C GLY A 282 -2.12 -7.70 25.06
N SER A 283 -2.24 -7.59 23.73
CA SER A 283 -2.42 -6.31 23.05
C SER A 283 -3.73 -6.29 22.25
N ARG A 284 -4.40 -5.14 22.24
CA ARG A 284 -5.65 -4.95 21.50
C ARG A 284 -5.36 -4.38 20.11
N VAL A 285 -6.08 -4.89 19.09
CA VAL A 285 -6.14 -4.31 17.76
C VAL A 285 -7.36 -3.41 17.68
N ASP A 286 -7.17 -2.14 17.43
CA ASP A 286 -8.27 -1.21 17.17
C ASP A 286 -8.60 -1.21 15.67
N PHE A 287 -9.47 -2.15 15.27
CA PHE A 287 -9.96 -2.26 13.90
C PHE A 287 -11.45 -2.54 13.93
N ARG A 288 -12.25 -1.54 13.57
CA ARG A 288 -13.70 -1.63 13.58
C ARG A 288 -14.24 -1.94 12.18
N VAL A 289 -14.97 -3.04 12.08
CA VAL A 289 -15.73 -3.43 10.88
C VAL A 289 -17.20 -3.08 11.08
N ARG A 290 -17.85 -2.57 10.06
CA ARG A 290 -19.28 -2.25 10.07
C ARG A 290 -20.11 -3.45 9.59
N ASP A 291 -21.42 -3.43 9.86
CA ASP A 291 -22.35 -4.48 9.44
C ASP A 291 -22.36 -4.70 7.92
N LEU A 292 -22.28 -3.60 7.16
CA LEU A 292 -22.06 -3.63 5.71
C LEU A 292 -20.63 -3.13 5.42
N PRO A 293 -19.66 -4.04 5.23
CA PRO A 293 -18.25 -3.69 5.11
C PRO A 293 -17.83 -3.27 3.69
N PHE A 294 -18.74 -2.66 2.95
CA PHE A 294 -18.54 -2.16 1.59
C PHE A 294 -19.15 -0.78 1.39
N PHE A 295 -18.89 -0.19 0.25
CA PHE A 295 -19.50 1.02 -0.26
C PHE A 295 -20.17 0.72 -1.58
N VAL A 296 -20.99 1.63 -2.07
CA VAL A 296 -21.61 1.60 -3.40
C VAL A 296 -21.11 2.78 -4.21
N LEU A 297 -20.77 2.52 -5.45
CA LEU A 297 -20.36 3.53 -6.41
C LEU A 297 -21.58 4.01 -7.21
N ASP A 298 -21.89 5.29 -7.09
CA ASP A 298 -22.89 6.00 -7.91
C ASP A 298 -22.12 6.94 -8.85
N GLY A 299 -21.87 6.48 -10.05
CA GLY A 299 -20.96 7.14 -10.98
C GLY A 299 -19.55 7.26 -10.41
N LYS A 300 -19.09 8.49 -10.15
CA LYS A 300 -17.79 8.76 -9.52
C LYS A 300 -17.88 8.83 -7.99
N LYS A 301 -19.09 8.89 -7.39
CA LYS A 301 -19.26 8.97 -5.95
C LYS A 301 -19.15 7.61 -5.31
N ARG A 302 -18.47 7.56 -4.16
CA ARG A 302 -18.38 6.39 -3.29
C ARG A 302 -19.21 6.63 -2.03
N VAL A 303 -20.34 5.96 -1.93
CA VAL A 303 -21.34 6.18 -0.88
C VAL A 303 -21.38 4.97 0.04
N ARG A 304 -21.44 5.20 1.34
CA ARG A 304 -21.62 4.13 2.32
C ARG A 304 -23.11 3.84 2.45
N PRO A 305 -23.54 2.56 2.29
CA PRO A 305 -24.89 2.17 2.67
C PRO A 305 -25.08 2.32 4.17
N ASP A 306 -26.22 2.81 4.60
CA ASP A 306 -26.62 2.87 6.00
C ASP A 306 -27.49 1.66 6.39
N GLN A 307 -27.83 1.53 7.69
CA GLN A 307 -28.65 0.45 8.20
C GLN A 307 -30.10 0.50 7.70
N ASN A 308 -30.56 1.65 7.21
CA ASN A 308 -31.90 1.83 6.67
C ASN A 308 -31.93 1.66 5.14
N SER A 309 -30.78 1.42 4.51
CA SER A 309 -30.71 1.16 3.09
C SER A 309 -31.52 -0.09 2.74
N ASP A 310 -32.28 -0.03 1.64
CA ASP A 310 -33.02 -1.18 1.17
C ASP A 310 -32.10 -2.28 0.67
N LEU A 311 -31.90 -3.30 1.50
CA LEU A 311 -30.99 -4.42 1.19
C LEU A 311 -31.45 -5.21 -0.04
N GLU A 312 -32.75 -5.19 -0.39
CA GLU A 312 -33.25 -5.85 -1.60
C GLU A 312 -32.71 -5.18 -2.87
N LEU A 313 -32.50 -3.84 -2.83
CA LEU A 313 -31.84 -3.14 -3.94
C LEU A 313 -30.40 -3.63 -4.14
N PHE A 314 -29.69 -3.97 -3.07
CA PHE A 314 -28.34 -4.52 -3.18
C PHE A 314 -28.33 -5.97 -3.64
N ARG A 315 -29.29 -6.81 -3.24
CA ARG A 315 -29.41 -8.18 -3.74
C ARG A 315 -29.67 -8.29 -5.22
N SER A 316 -30.39 -7.31 -5.78
CA SER A 316 -30.66 -7.22 -7.21
C SER A 316 -29.63 -6.37 -7.96
N ALA A 317 -28.70 -5.73 -7.23
CA ALA A 317 -27.73 -4.82 -7.81
C ALA A 317 -26.64 -5.56 -8.59
N ASP A 318 -26.11 -4.90 -9.58
CA ASP A 318 -24.90 -5.33 -10.25
C ASP A 318 -23.68 -5.14 -9.31
N TRP A 319 -23.02 -6.24 -8.97
CA TRP A 319 -21.85 -6.24 -8.07
C TRP A 319 -20.70 -5.33 -8.52
N VAL A 320 -20.68 -4.94 -9.79
CA VAL A 320 -19.68 -4.01 -10.35
C VAL A 320 -19.67 -2.64 -9.68
N ASN A 321 -20.76 -2.25 -9.05
CA ASN A 321 -20.88 -1.01 -8.29
C ASN A 321 -20.47 -1.16 -6.82
N PHE A 322 -20.13 -2.36 -6.36
CA PHE A 322 -19.66 -2.56 -5.00
C PHE A 322 -18.19 -2.20 -4.90
N SER A 323 -17.84 -1.55 -3.81
CA SER A 323 -16.48 -1.14 -3.47
C SER A 323 -16.12 -1.66 -2.09
N PRO A 324 -15.11 -2.53 -1.96
CA PRO A 324 -14.78 -3.13 -0.69
C PRO A 324 -14.31 -2.10 0.33
N GLY A 325 -14.77 -2.22 1.57
CA GLY A 325 -14.18 -1.55 2.70
C GLY A 325 -12.87 -2.22 3.15
N ALA A 326 -12.22 -1.67 4.15
CA ALA A 326 -10.90 -2.14 4.61
C ALA A 326 -10.85 -3.63 4.99
N ALA A 327 -11.94 -4.21 5.47
CA ALA A 327 -12.01 -5.65 5.81
C ALA A 327 -12.10 -6.56 4.58
N LEU A 328 -12.86 -6.15 3.55
CA LEU A 328 -13.06 -6.97 2.36
C LEU A 328 -12.01 -6.74 1.27
N ARG A 329 -11.35 -5.58 1.25
CA ARG A 329 -10.35 -5.27 0.24
C ARG A 329 -9.19 -6.29 0.18
N PRO A 330 -8.60 -6.74 1.31
CA PRO A 330 -7.59 -7.80 1.29
C PRO A 330 -8.10 -9.12 0.73
N LEU A 331 -9.29 -9.53 1.14
CA LEU A 331 -9.93 -10.74 0.63
C LEU A 331 -10.18 -10.64 -0.88
N TYR A 332 -10.65 -9.49 -1.36
CA TYR A 332 -10.84 -9.23 -2.78
C TYR A 332 -9.53 -9.36 -3.55
N GLN A 333 -8.50 -8.65 -3.12
CA GLN A 333 -7.16 -8.70 -3.71
C GLN A 333 -6.66 -10.13 -3.86
N GLU A 334 -6.69 -10.90 -2.77
CA GLU A 334 -6.18 -12.27 -2.75
C GLU A 334 -7.12 -13.27 -3.45
N SER A 335 -8.39 -12.95 -3.61
CA SER A 335 -9.29 -13.75 -4.45
C SER A 335 -8.96 -13.61 -5.93
N VAL A 336 -8.46 -12.46 -6.36
CA VAL A 336 -8.10 -12.16 -7.75
C VAL A 336 -6.68 -12.60 -8.08
N LEU A 337 -5.73 -12.40 -7.18
CA LEU A 337 -4.30 -12.62 -7.43
C LEU A 337 -3.82 -14.00 -6.92
N PRO A 338 -2.90 -14.68 -7.60
CA PRO A 338 -2.19 -15.83 -7.04
C PRO A 338 -1.14 -15.36 -6.02
N GLY A 339 -1.60 -14.68 -4.96
CA GLY A 339 -0.77 -14.02 -3.96
C GLY A 339 -0.08 -15.00 -3.02
N VAL A 340 1.24 -14.85 -2.83
CA VAL A 340 2.06 -15.66 -1.92
C VAL A 340 2.62 -14.82 -0.80
N ALA A 341 3.02 -13.60 -1.10
CA ALA A 341 3.57 -12.67 -0.14
C ALA A 341 2.92 -11.29 -0.29
N TRP A 342 2.67 -10.65 0.83
CA TRP A 342 2.12 -9.30 0.89
C TRP A 342 2.98 -8.40 1.78
N LEU A 343 3.36 -7.22 1.27
CA LEU A 343 4.13 -6.22 2.00
C LEU A 343 3.22 -5.06 2.40
N GLY A 344 3.17 -4.78 3.70
CA GLY A 344 2.37 -3.69 4.26
C GLY A 344 3.09 -2.90 5.34
N GLY A 345 2.53 -1.75 5.71
CA GLY A 345 2.99 -0.94 6.82
C GLY A 345 2.58 -1.53 8.18
N GLY A 346 3.12 -0.99 9.28
CA GLY A 346 2.86 -1.50 10.63
C GLY A 346 1.37 -1.52 11.02
N ALA A 347 0.64 -0.46 10.70
CA ALA A 347 -0.81 -0.41 10.95
C ALA A 347 -1.58 -1.46 10.13
N GLU A 348 -1.16 -1.67 8.88
CA GLU A 348 -1.77 -2.65 7.98
C GLU A 348 -1.55 -4.08 8.51
N GLN A 349 -0.37 -4.41 9.04
CA GLN A 349 -0.08 -5.73 9.63
C GLN A 349 -1.06 -6.08 10.75
N GLY A 350 -1.43 -5.09 11.57
CA GLY A 350 -2.36 -5.28 12.68
C GLY A 350 -3.74 -5.74 12.21
N TYR A 351 -4.38 -4.99 11.32
CA TYR A 351 -5.74 -5.35 10.90
C TYR A 351 -5.78 -6.57 9.97
N TRP A 352 -4.76 -6.80 9.13
CA TRP A 352 -4.70 -8.02 8.31
C TRP A 352 -4.70 -9.28 9.17
N ALA A 353 -4.06 -9.24 10.35
CA ALA A 353 -4.08 -10.37 11.28
C ALA A 353 -5.49 -10.76 11.72
N MET A 354 -6.40 -9.77 11.79
CA MET A 354 -7.80 -9.99 12.21
C MET A 354 -8.67 -10.57 11.09
N LEU A 355 -8.19 -10.62 9.85
CA LEU A 355 -8.98 -11.08 8.69
C LEU A 355 -8.87 -12.57 8.43
N GLN A 356 -8.04 -13.32 9.17
CA GLN A 356 -7.86 -14.76 8.98
C GLN A 356 -9.21 -15.54 8.91
N PRO A 357 -10.20 -15.32 9.80
CA PRO A 357 -11.47 -16.03 9.72
C PRO A 357 -12.29 -15.72 8.47
N LEU A 358 -12.16 -14.50 7.91
CA LEU A 358 -12.80 -14.14 6.64
C LEU A 358 -12.17 -14.91 5.47
N PHE A 359 -10.85 -15.01 5.42
CA PHE A 359 -10.15 -15.79 4.40
C PHE A 359 -10.53 -17.28 4.47
N GLU A 360 -10.58 -17.86 5.66
CA GLU A 360 -10.98 -19.25 5.89
C GLU A 360 -12.42 -19.51 5.44
N ARG A 361 -13.36 -18.61 5.79
CA ARG A 361 -14.76 -18.72 5.39
C ARG A 361 -14.94 -18.81 3.87
N TYR A 362 -14.18 -18.04 3.12
CA TYR A 362 -14.30 -18.00 1.66
C TYR A 362 -13.28 -18.89 0.93
N GLY A 363 -12.50 -19.69 1.66
CA GLY A 363 -11.54 -20.63 1.09
C GLY A 363 -10.44 -19.95 0.28
N VAL A 364 -10.03 -18.75 0.69
CA VAL A 364 -8.95 -18.00 0.08
C VAL A 364 -7.70 -18.11 0.96
N ASP A 365 -6.58 -18.54 0.39
CA ASP A 365 -5.31 -18.61 1.13
C ASP A 365 -4.82 -17.18 1.45
N MET A 366 -4.55 -16.92 2.72
CA MET A 366 -3.92 -15.67 3.15
C MET A 366 -2.42 -15.70 2.81
N PRO A 367 -1.86 -14.66 2.16
CA PRO A 367 -0.44 -14.61 1.84
C PRO A 367 0.42 -14.45 3.10
N LEU A 368 1.68 -14.81 3.02
CA LEU A 368 2.65 -14.48 4.05
C LEU A 368 2.84 -12.95 4.13
N ARG A 369 2.80 -12.42 5.33
CA ARG A 369 2.79 -10.98 5.57
C ARG A 369 4.18 -10.48 5.98
N PHE A 370 4.69 -9.51 5.24
CA PHE A 370 5.97 -8.87 5.47
C PHE A 370 5.78 -7.40 5.85
N LEU A 371 6.48 -6.96 6.89
CA LEU A 371 6.57 -5.54 7.18
C LEU A 371 7.50 -4.88 6.15
N ARG A 372 7.00 -3.83 5.47
CA ARG A 372 7.85 -3.07 4.57
C ARG A 372 8.96 -2.35 5.33
N PRO A 373 10.14 -2.17 4.75
CA PRO A 373 11.15 -1.29 5.31
C PRO A 373 10.61 0.13 5.49
N SER A 374 11.03 0.81 6.56
CA SER A 374 10.82 2.24 6.73
C SER A 374 12.10 2.98 6.42
N LEU A 375 11.99 3.99 5.57
CA LEU A 375 13.12 4.80 5.13
C LEU A 375 12.82 6.27 5.43
N THR A 376 13.75 6.93 6.08
CA THR A 376 13.75 8.37 6.28
C THR A 376 14.91 8.97 5.52
N THR A 377 14.64 9.92 4.65
CA THR A 377 15.67 10.67 3.93
C THR A 377 15.89 12.01 4.62
N LEU A 378 17.14 12.34 4.88
CA LEU A 378 17.54 13.62 5.44
C LEU A 378 18.43 14.37 4.43
N THR A 379 18.20 15.66 4.29
CA THR A 379 19.16 16.50 3.59
C THR A 379 20.41 16.67 4.45
N LYS A 380 21.52 17.10 3.85
CA LYS A 380 22.73 17.44 4.61
C LYS A 380 22.45 18.52 5.67
N SER A 381 21.60 19.49 5.34
CA SER A 381 21.20 20.56 6.25
C SER A 381 20.42 20.01 7.45
N ASP A 382 19.43 19.13 7.19
CA ASP A 382 18.62 18.52 8.26
C ASP A 382 19.51 17.69 9.18
N TRP A 383 20.44 16.92 8.61
CA TRP A 383 21.38 16.13 9.38
C TRP A 383 22.29 17.00 10.28
N LEU A 384 22.82 18.10 9.75
CA LEU A 384 23.63 19.04 10.55
C LEU A 384 22.81 19.70 11.65
N SER A 385 21.54 20.05 11.38
CA SER A 385 20.62 20.59 12.37
C SER A 385 20.30 19.57 13.46
N TRP A 386 20.10 18.31 13.09
CA TRP A 386 19.91 17.18 13.99
C TRP A 386 21.08 17.02 14.96
N GLN A 387 22.30 17.00 14.42
CA GLN A 387 23.51 16.91 15.24
C GLN A 387 23.70 18.12 16.15
N ALA A 388 23.36 19.33 15.67
CA ALA A 388 23.44 20.55 16.47
C ALA A 388 22.47 20.56 17.67
N MET A 389 21.37 19.78 17.61
CA MET A 389 20.48 19.55 18.75
C MET A 389 21.03 18.52 19.74
N GLY A 390 22.18 17.90 19.44
CA GLY A 390 22.80 16.87 20.29
C GLY A 390 22.25 15.46 20.06
N TRP A 391 21.42 15.27 19.03
CA TRP A 391 20.84 13.97 18.69
C TRP A 391 21.78 13.12 17.83
N LYS A 392 21.68 11.81 18.00
CA LYS A 392 22.50 10.79 17.30
C LYS A 392 21.68 10.03 16.27
N GLU A 393 22.33 9.18 15.50
CA GLU A 393 21.69 8.30 14.53
C GLU A 393 20.61 7.42 15.16
N VAL A 394 20.88 6.87 16.36
CA VAL A 394 19.93 5.98 17.05
C VAL A 394 18.64 6.69 17.47
N ASP A 395 18.67 8.02 17.58
CA ASP A 395 17.49 8.81 17.95
C ASP A 395 16.52 9.00 16.78
N LEU A 396 16.90 8.68 15.53
CA LEU A 396 16.04 8.80 14.35
C LEU A 396 14.78 7.92 14.43
N GLY A 397 14.82 6.81 15.16
CA GLY A 397 13.67 5.93 15.40
C GLY A 397 12.79 6.32 16.59
N ARG A 398 13.11 7.40 17.31
CA ARG A 398 12.37 7.83 18.50
C ARG A 398 11.19 8.73 18.14
N ASN A 399 10.21 8.79 19.05
CA ASN A 399 9.08 9.70 18.91
C ASN A 399 9.56 11.16 18.91
N GLY A 400 9.22 11.93 17.85
CA GLY A 400 9.68 13.29 17.66
C GLY A 400 9.25 14.25 18.77
N GLN A 401 8.03 14.10 19.33
CA GLN A 401 7.55 14.92 20.44
C GLN A 401 8.37 14.64 21.72
N ALA A 402 8.67 13.38 22.00
CA ALA A 402 9.49 13.02 23.15
C ALA A 402 10.92 13.58 23.04
N LEU A 403 11.51 13.56 21.84
CA LEU A 403 12.81 14.18 21.58
C LEU A 403 12.77 15.69 21.77
N LEU A 404 11.71 16.36 21.29
CA LEU A 404 11.54 17.79 21.44
C LEU A 404 11.39 18.17 22.91
N ASP A 405 10.56 17.44 23.67
CA ASP A 405 10.34 17.68 25.11
C ASP A 405 11.65 17.49 25.90
N GLU A 406 12.43 16.46 25.59
CA GLU A 406 13.74 16.22 26.20
C GLU A 406 14.72 17.36 25.89
N TRP A 407 14.80 17.81 24.65
CA TRP A 407 15.65 18.92 24.24
C TRP A 407 15.24 20.25 24.90
N LEU A 408 13.94 20.57 24.96
CA LEU A 408 13.43 21.75 25.63
C LEU A 408 13.76 21.72 27.12
N ASN A 409 13.53 20.59 27.81
CA ASN A 409 13.84 20.42 29.20
C ASN A 409 15.35 20.60 29.51
N HIS A 410 16.22 20.06 28.60
CA HIS A 410 17.66 20.25 28.72
C HIS A 410 18.05 21.75 28.59
N ARG A 411 17.54 22.42 27.56
CA ARG A 411 17.76 23.85 27.32
C ARG A 411 17.26 24.74 28.45
N MET A 412 16.11 24.41 29.04
CA MET A 412 15.58 25.15 30.20
C MET A 412 16.48 25.00 31.41
N ARG A 413 17.02 23.80 31.66
CA ARG A 413 17.99 23.57 32.75
C ARG A 413 19.31 24.28 32.54
N GLU A 414 19.83 24.33 31.33
CA GLU A 414 21.05 25.07 31.00
C GLU A 414 20.90 26.59 31.17
N ARG A 415 19.68 27.13 30.93
CA ARG A 415 19.35 28.56 31.11
C ARG A 415 18.96 28.93 32.52
N ALA A 416 18.63 27.95 33.38
CA ALA A 416 18.41 28.16 34.80
C ALA A 416 19.77 28.31 35.50
N HIS A 417 20.49 29.42 35.22
CA HIS A 417 21.54 29.87 36.12
C HIS A 417 20.89 30.17 37.48
N PRO A 418 21.49 29.71 38.57
CA PRO A 418 21.04 30.18 39.90
C PRO A 418 21.03 31.72 39.88
N LEU A 419 19.90 32.29 40.31
CA LEU A 419 19.82 33.72 40.51
C LEU A 419 21.04 34.15 41.34
N PRO A 420 21.74 35.22 40.97
CA PRO A 420 22.86 35.70 41.78
C PRO A 420 22.41 35.89 43.22
N GLU A 421 23.21 35.48 44.18
CA GLU A 421 22.93 35.57 45.65
C GLU A 421 22.59 36.97 46.17
N TRP A 422 22.65 37.99 45.30
CA TRP A 422 22.31 39.39 45.61
C TRP A 422 20.90 39.83 45.18
N LEU A 423 20.07 38.94 44.60
CA LEU A 423 18.64 39.12 44.37
C LEU A 423 17.83 38.36 45.41
#